data_6ec35117d80855e1e7dcac4c3d0724b0
#
_entry.id   6ec35117d80855e1e7dcac4c3d0724b0
#
_cell.length_a   1.000
_cell.length_b   1.000
_cell.length_c   1.000
_cell.angle_alpha   90.00
_cell.angle_beta   90.00
_cell.angle_gamma   90.00
#
_symmetry.space_group_name_H-M   'P 1'
#
loop_
_entity.id
_entity.type
_entity.pdbx_description
1 polymer ?
#
loop_
_entity_poly.entity_id
_entity_poly.type
_entity_poly.pdbx_seq_one_letter_code
_entity_poly.pdbx_strand_id
1 'polypeptide(L)'
;MGVSITPAKPLNVGVIGCGAIIAQYLSNFRRLESLSLVAVADLDPARAQAVADSYDGVRALTVDGLLAADDVDLVLNLTIPAAHADIALRAIAAGKSVYGEKPLAATTAEAQEVLDAAAAAGVVVGCAPDTVLGTGIQTARKAIDDGLIGAPISATATMATPGHERWHPNPDFYYQPGGGPLLDMGPYYVSALVTLLGPVVSVVGAASHTRSERTIGSGPREGQVVPVDIDSHVTGVLVHESGALSTLFMSFDAVRTKSPNIEIHGETGSLIVPDPNHFDGDVQLFALGAEDWETLPVSAGYVDSGRGFGIADLANTPSGQEPRAGGQLAFHALDVMESVLESAKSGQAVAIKSTASRPAVVELTELVKQKELSTPVRA
;
A
#
# COMPACT_ATOMS: atom_id res chain seq x y z
N MET A 1 6.29 -21.97 20.25
CA MET A 1 5.66 -21.16 21.33
C MET A 1 5.82 -19.71 20.87
N GLY A 2 4.77 -19.13 20.28
CA GLY A 2 4.80 -17.76 19.80
C GLY A 2 4.86 -16.77 20.95
N VAL A 3 5.82 -15.88 20.94
CA VAL A 3 5.90 -14.76 21.89
C VAL A 3 4.83 -13.76 21.48
N SER A 4 3.73 -13.69 22.22
CA SER A 4 2.73 -12.62 22.07
C SER A 4 3.34 -11.33 22.61
N ILE A 5 3.75 -10.44 21.75
CA ILE A 5 4.16 -9.09 22.12
C ILE A 5 2.90 -8.21 22.04
N THR A 6 2.13 -8.16 23.11
CA THR A 6 1.06 -7.17 23.26
C THR A 6 1.70 -5.92 23.88
N PRO A 7 1.61 -4.72 23.29
CA PRO A 7 2.09 -3.51 23.91
C PRO A 7 1.37 -3.29 25.24
N ALA A 8 2.04 -2.71 26.22
CA ALA A 8 1.50 -2.51 27.58
C ALA A 8 0.24 -1.61 27.57
N LYS A 9 0.02 -0.82 26.50
CA LYS A 9 -1.16 0.02 26.25
C LYS A 9 -1.44 0.04 24.76
N PRO A 10 -2.72 -0.12 24.33
CA PRO A 10 -3.09 0.07 22.94
C PRO A 10 -2.71 1.48 22.43
N LEU A 11 -2.30 1.57 21.15
CA LEU A 11 -2.06 2.83 20.47
C LEU A 11 -3.41 3.50 20.17
N ASN A 12 -3.60 4.72 20.67
CA ASN A 12 -4.83 5.48 20.46
C ASN A 12 -4.79 6.14 19.08
N VAL A 13 -5.72 5.77 18.21
CA VAL A 13 -5.79 6.24 16.83
C VAL A 13 -6.93 7.22 16.64
N GLY A 14 -6.61 8.38 16.07
CA GLY A 14 -7.57 9.33 15.52
C GLY A 14 -7.62 9.20 13.99
N VAL A 15 -8.81 9.12 13.38
CA VAL A 15 -8.95 9.00 11.93
C VAL A 15 -9.40 10.33 11.34
N ILE A 16 -8.70 10.79 10.30
CA ILE A 16 -9.10 11.95 9.48
C ILE A 16 -9.45 11.46 8.09
N GLY A 17 -10.72 11.68 7.69
CA GLY A 17 -11.31 11.20 6.45
C GLY A 17 -12.22 9.98 6.68
N CYS A 18 -13.54 10.23 6.64
CA CYS A 18 -14.59 9.22 6.83
C CYS A 18 -15.24 8.82 5.49
N GLY A 19 -14.41 8.69 4.42
CA GLY A 19 -14.84 8.27 3.09
C GLY A 19 -15.05 6.76 2.96
N ALA A 20 -15.13 6.26 1.72
CA ALA A 20 -15.46 4.86 1.45
C ALA A 20 -14.46 3.84 2.05
N ILE A 21 -13.17 4.18 2.10
CA ILE A 21 -12.12 3.25 2.55
C ILE A 21 -12.15 2.98 4.07
N ILE A 22 -12.72 3.90 4.87
CA ILE A 22 -12.70 3.80 6.34
C ILE A 22 -13.29 2.48 6.83
N ALA A 23 -14.35 1.97 6.18
CA ALA A 23 -14.99 0.72 6.58
C ALA A 23 -14.04 -0.48 6.57
N GLN A 24 -13.08 -0.52 5.62
CA GLN A 24 -12.08 -1.59 5.56
C GLN A 24 -11.10 -1.54 6.72
N TYR A 25 -10.71 -0.33 7.17
CA TYR A 25 -9.86 -0.16 8.36
C TYR A 25 -10.62 -0.52 9.63
N LEU A 26 -11.82 0.02 9.81
CA LEU A 26 -12.60 -0.15 11.02
C LEU A 26 -13.03 -1.59 11.27
N SER A 27 -13.24 -2.38 10.23
CA SER A 27 -13.51 -3.83 10.39
C SER A 27 -12.38 -4.56 11.11
N ASN A 28 -11.13 -4.12 10.92
CA ASN A 28 -9.96 -4.71 11.55
C ASN A 28 -9.61 -4.09 12.92
N PHE A 29 -9.92 -2.82 13.16
CA PHE A 29 -9.68 -2.19 14.46
C PHE A 29 -10.33 -2.94 15.61
N ARG A 30 -11.52 -3.53 15.41
CA ARG A 30 -12.19 -4.36 16.42
C ARG A 30 -11.45 -5.66 16.74
N ARG A 31 -10.56 -6.10 15.85
CA ARG A 31 -9.82 -7.35 15.93
C ARG A 31 -8.41 -7.16 16.49
N LEU A 32 -7.85 -5.95 16.42
CA LEU A 32 -6.47 -5.62 16.74
C LEU A 32 -6.39 -5.05 18.17
N GLU A 33 -5.98 -5.87 19.15
CA GLU A 33 -5.86 -5.45 20.56
C GLU A 33 -4.80 -4.36 20.78
N SER A 34 -3.85 -4.21 19.86
CA SER A 34 -2.81 -3.17 19.90
C SER A 34 -3.30 -1.78 19.53
N LEU A 35 -4.53 -1.64 19.02
CA LEU A 35 -5.09 -0.38 18.54
C LEU A 35 -6.38 -0.02 19.27
N SER A 36 -6.59 1.27 19.51
CA SER A 36 -7.84 1.82 20.04
C SER A 36 -8.28 3.00 19.20
N LEU A 37 -9.46 2.91 18.57
CA LEU A 37 -10.07 4.07 17.89
C LEU A 37 -10.66 5.00 18.95
N VAL A 38 -10.20 6.25 19.02
CA VAL A 38 -10.63 7.22 20.04
C VAL A 38 -11.35 8.45 19.48
N ALA A 39 -11.06 8.82 18.24
CA ALA A 39 -11.67 9.97 17.58
C ALA A 39 -11.72 9.81 16.06
N VAL A 40 -12.67 10.46 15.44
CA VAL A 40 -12.78 10.58 13.99
C VAL A 40 -13.09 12.02 13.59
N ALA A 41 -12.60 12.44 12.42
CA ALA A 41 -12.86 13.76 11.85
C ALA A 41 -13.04 13.68 10.34
N ASP A 42 -13.89 14.53 9.80
CA ASP A 42 -14.10 14.70 8.35
C ASP A 42 -14.45 16.19 8.09
N LEU A 43 -14.25 16.65 6.86
CA LEU A 43 -14.74 17.97 6.42
C LEU A 43 -16.26 18.04 6.46
N ASP A 44 -16.94 16.92 6.28
CA ASP A 44 -18.38 16.77 6.52
C ASP A 44 -18.62 16.22 7.92
N PRO A 45 -19.06 17.06 8.89
CA PRO A 45 -19.29 16.62 10.27
C PRO A 45 -20.30 15.49 10.40
N ALA A 46 -21.24 15.37 9.46
CA ALA A 46 -22.24 14.30 9.49
C ALA A 46 -21.62 12.93 9.23
N ARG A 47 -20.60 12.85 8.37
CA ARG A 47 -19.83 11.61 8.15
C ARG A 47 -19.05 11.20 9.38
N ALA A 48 -18.36 12.15 10.02
CA ALA A 48 -17.63 11.87 11.26
C ALA A 48 -18.58 11.39 12.36
N GLN A 49 -19.74 12.05 12.52
CA GLN A 49 -20.74 11.66 13.49
C GLN A 49 -21.31 10.27 13.24
N ALA A 50 -21.63 9.93 11.98
CA ALA A 50 -22.14 8.60 11.62
C ALA A 50 -21.14 7.47 11.95
N VAL A 51 -19.84 7.72 11.78
CA VAL A 51 -18.81 6.78 12.19
C VAL A 51 -18.72 6.68 13.71
N ALA A 52 -18.69 7.80 14.43
CA ALA A 52 -18.64 7.82 15.89
C ALA A 52 -19.82 7.09 16.52
N ASP A 53 -21.02 7.27 16.01
CA ASP A 53 -22.24 6.61 16.49
C ASP A 53 -22.21 5.07 16.32
N SER A 54 -21.35 4.56 15.46
CA SER A 54 -21.18 3.12 15.22
C SER A 54 -20.12 2.46 16.10
N TYR A 55 -19.43 3.23 16.97
CA TYR A 55 -18.36 2.78 17.83
C TYR A 55 -18.47 3.37 19.23
N ASP A 56 -18.54 2.53 20.26
CA ASP A 56 -18.63 2.96 21.66
C ASP A 56 -17.37 3.75 22.06
N GLY A 57 -17.59 4.95 22.63
CA GLY A 57 -16.53 5.79 23.17
C GLY A 57 -15.72 6.59 22.13
N VAL A 58 -16.05 6.49 20.84
CA VAL A 58 -15.39 7.26 19.78
C VAL A 58 -16.06 8.64 19.65
N ARG A 59 -15.23 9.68 19.56
CA ARG A 59 -15.69 11.08 19.44
C ARG A 59 -15.64 11.54 18.00
N ALA A 60 -16.68 12.20 17.54
CA ALA A 60 -16.66 13.00 16.32
C ALA A 60 -16.10 14.40 16.65
N LEU A 61 -15.01 14.78 16.02
CA LEU A 61 -14.31 16.04 16.22
C LEU A 61 -14.13 16.79 14.90
N THR A 62 -13.79 18.06 14.97
CA THR A 62 -13.20 18.76 13.82
C THR A 62 -11.77 18.27 13.60
N VAL A 63 -11.19 18.49 12.42
CA VAL A 63 -9.79 18.14 12.14
C VAL A 63 -8.87 18.80 13.17
N ASP A 64 -9.02 20.10 13.43
CA ASP A 64 -8.25 20.84 14.44
C ASP A 64 -8.44 20.27 15.85
N GLY A 65 -9.67 19.92 16.21
CA GLY A 65 -10.00 19.31 17.50
C GLY A 65 -9.35 17.94 17.69
N LEU A 66 -9.30 17.13 16.65
CA LEU A 66 -8.61 15.82 16.69
C LEU A 66 -7.10 16.00 16.82
N LEU A 67 -6.52 16.92 16.05
CA LEU A 67 -5.09 17.21 16.12
C LEU A 67 -4.67 17.77 17.49
N ALA A 68 -5.55 18.53 18.16
CA ALA A 68 -5.30 19.10 19.49
C ALA A 68 -5.61 18.10 20.64
N ALA A 69 -6.18 16.93 20.36
CA ALA A 69 -6.56 15.98 21.40
C ALA A 69 -5.32 15.26 21.99
N ASP A 70 -5.09 15.42 23.31
CA ASP A 70 -3.91 14.86 23.99
C ASP A 70 -3.92 13.31 24.05
N ASP A 71 -5.08 12.70 23.92
CA ASP A 71 -5.28 11.24 23.98
C ASP A 71 -5.19 10.56 22.60
N VAL A 72 -4.86 11.27 21.53
CA VAL A 72 -4.55 10.70 20.20
C VAL A 72 -3.04 10.56 20.06
N ASP A 73 -2.56 9.34 19.92
CA ASP A 73 -1.14 9.02 19.74
C ASP A 73 -0.74 9.02 18.25
N LEU A 74 -1.65 8.56 17.38
CA LEU A 74 -1.43 8.42 15.94
C LEU A 74 -2.62 8.93 15.14
N VAL A 75 -2.35 9.63 14.05
CA VAL A 75 -3.36 10.04 13.06
C VAL A 75 -3.37 9.05 11.90
N LEU A 76 -4.50 8.39 11.67
CA LEU A 76 -4.77 7.66 10.44
C LEU A 76 -5.37 8.61 9.41
N ASN A 77 -4.58 8.91 8.35
CA ASN A 77 -4.95 9.83 7.30
C ASN A 77 -5.59 9.09 6.13
N LEU A 78 -6.90 9.15 6.01
CA LEU A 78 -7.72 8.55 4.94
C LEU A 78 -8.33 9.60 4.02
N THR A 79 -7.70 10.76 3.91
CA THR A 79 -8.15 11.85 3.04
C THR A 79 -7.84 11.54 1.57
N ILE A 80 -8.06 12.48 0.69
CA ILE A 80 -7.66 12.36 -0.71
C ILE A 80 -6.16 12.65 -0.89
N PRO A 81 -5.49 12.10 -1.92
CA PRO A 81 -4.04 12.27 -2.12
C PRO A 81 -3.54 13.71 -2.04
N ALA A 82 -4.29 14.67 -2.58
CA ALA A 82 -3.94 16.09 -2.54
C ALA A 82 -3.92 16.70 -1.12
N ALA A 83 -4.49 16.03 -0.12
CA ALA A 83 -4.52 16.49 1.27
C ALA A 83 -3.58 15.67 2.18
N HIS A 84 -2.93 14.62 1.64
CA HIS A 84 -2.11 13.71 2.46
C HIS A 84 -0.98 14.46 3.17
N ALA A 85 -0.21 15.25 2.45
CA ALA A 85 0.94 15.97 3.00
C ALA A 85 0.52 17.02 4.04
N ASP A 86 -0.50 17.86 3.75
CA ASP A 86 -0.98 18.88 4.68
C ASP A 86 -1.42 18.26 6.01
N ILE A 87 -2.27 17.24 5.95
CA ILE A 87 -2.75 16.56 7.16
C ILE A 87 -1.61 15.88 7.93
N ALA A 88 -0.68 15.24 7.22
CA ALA A 88 0.49 14.60 7.84
C ALA A 88 1.37 15.63 8.56
N LEU A 89 1.73 16.74 7.90
CA LEU A 89 2.55 17.80 8.48
C LEU A 89 1.88 18.42 9.71
N ARG A 90 0.57 18.66 9.67
CA ARG A 90 -0.18 19.19 10.81
C ARG A 90 -0.23 18.21 11.99
N ALA A 91 -0.39 16.91 11.73
CA ALA A 91 -0.34 15.86 12.74
C ALA A 91 1.04 15.77 13.39
N ILE A 92 2.11 15.80 12.57
CA ILE A 92 3.51 15.82 13.01
C ILE A 92 3.79 17.05 13.87
N ALA A 93 3.36 18.25 13.45
CA ALA A 93 3.50 19.47 14.22
C ALA A 93 2.77 19.42 15.58
N ALA A 94 1.70 18.62 15.68
CA ALA A 94 1.01 18.34 16.94
C ALA A 94 1.66 17.19 17.75
N GLY A 95 2.85 16.71 17.36
CA GLY A 95 3.60 15.65 18.05
C GLY A 95 3.03 14.25 17.87
N LYS A 96 2.20 14.02 16.86
CA LYS A 96 1.54 12.73 16.62
C LYS A 96 2.22 11.96 15.49
N SER A 97 2.36 10.64 15.66
CA SER A 97 2.71 9.75 14.56
C SER A 97 1.61 9.73 13.50
N VAL A 98 1.98 9.35 12.27
CA VAL A 98 1.03 9.32 11.15
C VAL A 98 1.07 7.95 10.46
N TYR A 99 -0.09 7.45 10.09
CA TYR A 99 -0.24 6.39 9.11
C TYR A 99 -1.21 6.86 8.04
N GLY A 100 -0.80 6.82 6.77
CA GLY A 100 -1.62 7.34 5.66
C GLY A 100 -2.03 6.27 4.67
N GLU A 101 -3.12 6.54 3.93
CA GLU A 101 -3.39 5.85 2.68
C GLU A 101 -2.33 6.22 1.62
N LYS A 102 -2.20 5.34 0.63
CA LYS A 102 -1.32 5.55 -0.53
C LYS A 102 -1.91 6.62 -1.48
N PRO A 103 -1.05 7.37 -2.18
CA PRO A 103 0.39 7.53 -2.01
C PRO A 103 0.74 8.34 -0.74
N LEU A 104 2.00 8.29 -0.30
CA LEU A 104 2.46 9.05 0.88
C LEU A 104 2.14 10.55 0.77
N ALA A 105 2.33 11.12 -0.42
CA ALA A 105 1.94 12.47 -0.80
C ALA A 105 1.64 12.52 -2.31
N ALA A 106 1.18 13.65 -2.81
CA ALA A 106 0.91 13.81 -4.25
C ALA A 106 2.19 13.91 -5.08
N THR A 107 3.31 14.35 -4.48
CA THR A 107 4.62 14.48 -5.12
C THR A 107 5.75 13.99 -4.21
N THR A 108 6.89 13.61 -4.81
CA THR A 108 8.10 13.27 -4.06
C THR A 108 8.61 14.43 -3.20
N ALA A 109 8.46 15.68 -3.63
CA ALA A 109 8.86 16.85 -2.85
C ALA A 109 8.05 16.97 -1.56
N GLU A 110 6.73 16.85 -1.62
CA GLU A 110 5.85 16.86 -0.45
C GLU A 110 6.11 15.64 0.46
N ALA A 111 6.35 14.48 -0.12
CA ALA A 111 6.68 13.27 0.64
C ALA A 111 7.99 13.42 1.43
N GLN A 112 9.02 14.02 0.83
CA GLN A 112 10.27 14.32 1.51
C GLN A 112 10.06 15.31 2.68
N GLU A 113 9.25 16.36 2.48
CA GLU A 113 8.91 17.32 3.53
C GLU A 113 8.24 16.64 4.74
N VAL A 114 7.32 15.71 4.48
CA VAL A 114 6.66 14.92 5.53
C VAL A 114 7.69 14.08 6.32
N LEU A 115 8.61 13.39 5.63
CA LEU A 115 9.62 12.56 6.27
C LEU A 115 10.62 13.41 7.09
N ASP A 116 11.07 14.54 6.55
CA ASP A 116 11.99 15.46 7.24
C ASP A 116 11.33 16.04 8.50
N ALA A 117 10.07 16.44 8.41
CA ALA A 117 9.32 16.95 9.56
C ALA A 117 9.14 15.88 10.64
N ALA A 118 8.82 14.63 10.25
CA ALA A 118 8.69 13.53 11.19
C ALA A 118 10.00 13.20 11.90
N ALA A 119 11.11 13.17 11.16
CA ALA A 119 12.44 12.96 11.72
C ALA A 119 12.80 14.06 12.73
N ALA A 120 12.51 15.34 12.39
CA ALA A 120 12.76 16.48 13.28
C ALA A 120 11.90 16.44 14.56
N ALA A 121 10.65 15.98 14.45
CA ALA A 121 9.72 15.86 15.57
C ALA A 121 9.92 14.57 16.41
N GLY A 122 10.69 13.60 15.91
CA GLY A 122 10.89 12.31 16.56
C GLY A 122 9.64 11.41 16.55
N VAL A 123 8.75 11.60 15.57
CA VAL A 123 7.55 10.78 15.37
C VAL A 123 7.69 9.85 14.17
N VAL A 124 6.83 8.84 14.07
CA VAL A 124 6.91 7.79 13.05
C VAL A 124 5.88 8.04 11.95
N VAL A 125 6.29 7.82 10.70
CA VAL A 125 5.41 7.81 9.53
C VAL A 125 5.31 6.40 8.96
N GLY A 126 4.10 5.87 8.90
CA GLY A 126 3.74 4.68 8.13
C GLY A 126 2.83 5.05 6.98
N CYS A 127 2.78 4.20 5.96
CA CYS A 127 1.92 4.42 4.81
C CYS A 127 1.50 3.09 4.18
N ALA A 128 0.26 3.02 3.73
CA ALA A 128 -0.21 1.93 2.87
C ALA A 128 0.59 1.90 1.55
N PRO A 129 0.69 0.77 0.86
CA PRO A 129 -0.07 -0.45 1.10
C PRO A 129 0.54 -1.34 2.19
N ASP A 130 -0.28 -1.75 3.13
CA ASP A 130 0.08 -2.74 4.15
C ASP A 130 -0.14 -4.20 3.70
N THR A 131 -0.58 -4.40 2.47
CA THR A 131 -0.73 -5.71 1.84
C THR A 131 0.58 -6.50 1.78
N VAL A 132 1.73 -5.81 1.73
CA VAL A 132 3.05 -6.43 1.78
C VAL A 132 3.34 -7.20 3.08
N LEU A 133 2.53 -6.97 4.13
CA LEU A 133 2.65 -7.66 5.43
C LEU A 133 1.83 -8.96 5.48
N GLY A 134 0.96 -9.17 4.51
CA GLY A 134 0.11 -10.34 4.42
C GLY A 134 0.85 -11.61 4.01
N THR A 135 0.18 -12.74 4.17
CA THR A 135 0.78 -14.08 3.96
C THR A 135 1.22 -14.32 2.53
N GLY A 136 0.57 -13.71 1.52
CA GLY A 136 0.95 -13.89 0.12
C GLY A 136 2.36 -13.38 -0.18
N ILE A 137 2.61 -12.08 0.04
CA ILE A 137 3.92 -11.46 -0.22
C ILE A 137 4.98 -11.99 0.76
N GLN A 138 4.64 -12.20 2.03
CA GLN A 138 5.60 -12.65 3.03
C GLN A 138 6.04 -14.11 2.84
N THR A 139 5.15 -14.99 2.39
CA THR A 139 5.53 -16.37 2.03
C THR A 139 6.49 -16.38 0.83
N ALA A 140 6.22 -15.56 -0.20
CA ALA A 140 7.14 -15.41 -1.33
C ALA A 140 8.49 -14.83 -0.87
N ARG A 141 8.46 -13.82 0.03
CA ARG A 141 9.67 -13.23 0.61
C ARG A 141 10.50 -14.27 1.36
N LYS A 142 9.86 -15.07 2.21
CA LYS A 142 10.53 -16.13 2.95
C LYS A 142 11.11 -17.19 2.02
N ALA A 143 10.39 -17.59 0.98
CA ALA A 143 10.89 -18.54 -0.02
C ALA A 143 12.18 -18.05 -0.70
N ILE A 144 12.28 -16.75 -1.00
CA ILE A 144 13.50 -16.12 -1.53
C ILE A 144 14.63 -16.15 -0.48
N ASP A 145 14.34 -15.74 0.75
CA ASP A 145 15.32 -15.66 1.84
C ASP A 145 15.85 -17.04 2.26
N ASP A 146 15.01 -18.09 2.17
CA ASP A 146 15.38 -19.49 2.39
C ASP A 146 16.16 -20.08 1.20
N GLY A 147 16.34 -19.35 0.09
CA GLY A 147 17.13 -19.75 -1.06
C GLY A 147 16.45 -20.73 -2.01
N LEU A 148 15.10 -20.88 -1.96
CA LEU A 148 14.38 -21.88 -2.77
C LEU A 148 14.52 -21.67 -4.28
N ILE A 149 14.84 -20.46 -4.72
CA ILE A 149 15.06 -20.13 -6.13
C ILE A 149 16.52 -19.75 -6.45
N GLY A 150 17.44 -19.86 -5.47
CA GLY A 150 18.80 -19.31 -5.60
C GLY A 150 18.79 -17.78 -5.61
N ALA A 151 19.82 -17.14 -6.17
CA ALA A 151 19.85 -15.69 -6.29
C ALA A 151 18.78 -15.21 -7.29
N PRO A 152 17.92 -14.22 -6.92
CA PRO A 152 16.97 -13.64 -7.85
C PRO A 152 17.67 -12.93 -9.02
N ILE A 153 17.24 -13.21 -10.24
CA ILE A 153 17.78 -12.65 -11.48
C ILE A 153 16.84 -11.56 -12.02
N SER A 154 15.54 -11.86 -12.04
CA SER A 154 14.55 -10.96 -12.64
C SER A 154 13.15 -11.18 -12.08
N ALA A 155 12.27 -10.18 -12.33
CA ALA A 155 10.85 -10.32 -12.12
C ALA A 155 10.03 -9.70 -13.26
N THR A 156 8.80 -10.17 -13.43
CA THR A 156 7.77 -9.47 -14.19
C THR A 156 6.65 -9.08 -13.25
N ALA A 157 6.11 -7.87 -13.40
CA ALA A 157 5.02 -7.37 -12.60
C ALA A 157 3.95 -6.79 -13.53
N THR A 158 2.76 -7.38 -13.53
CA THR A 158 1.73 -7.13 -14.52
C THR A 158 0.39 -6.78 -13.88
N MET A 159 -0.08 -5.55 -14.12
CA MET A 159 -1.44 -5.12 -13.83
C MET A 159 -2.14 -4.73 -15.14
N ALA A 160 -3.19 -5.43 -15.49
CA ALA A 160 -3.93 -5.24 -16.72
C ALA A 160 -5.44 -5.23 -16.45
N THR A 161 -6.08 -4.11 -16.78
CA THR A 161 -7.54 -3.93 -16.67
C THR A 161 -8.05 -3.11 -17.84
N PRO A 162 -9.30 -3.32 -18.29
CA PRO A 162 -9.87 -2.53 -19.39
C PRO A 162 -10.30 -1.12 -18.97
N GLY A 163 -10.02 -0.70 -17.73
CA GLY A 163 -10.31 0.63 -17.19
C GLY A 163 -11.34 0.63 -16.07
N HIS A 164 -11.13 1.53 -15.12
CA HIS A 164 -11.94 1.65 -13.91
C HIS A 164 -13.28 2.37 -14.15
N GLU A 165 -13.43 3.10 -15.25
CA GLU A 165 -14.69 3.72 -15.67
C GLU A 165 -15.83 2.72 -15.86
N ARG A 166 -15.53 1.43 -16.03
CA ARG A 166 -16.52 0.37 -16.23
C ARG A 166 -17.31 0.04 -14.98
N TRP A 167 -16.74 0.26 -13.81
CA TRP A 167 -17.36 -0.11 -12.53
C TRP A 167 -17.42 1.04 -11.52
N HIS A 168 -16.51 2.04 -11.63
CA HIS A 168 -16.48 3.16 -10.70
C HIS A 168 -17.45 4.26 -11.16
N PRO A 169 -18.38 4.73 -10.29
CA PRO A 169 -19.39 5.70 -10.69
C PRO A 169 -18.84 7.12 -10.91
N ASN A 170 -17.68 7.47 -10.38
CA ASN A 170 -16.99 8.75 -10.52
C ASN A 170 -15.51 8.52 -10.85
N PRO A 171 -15.17 8.07 -12.08
CA PRO A 171 -13.83 7.61 -12.42
C PRO A 171 -12.86 8.72 -12.84
N ASP A 172 -13.29 9.98 -12.86
CA ASP A 172 -12.56 11.12 -13.45
C ASP A 172 -11.11 11.19 -12.94
N PHE A 173 -10.90 11.06 -11.63
CA PHE A 173 -9.58 11.17 -10.99
C PHE A 173 -8.57 10.12 -11.45
N TYR A 174 -9.03 8.96 -11.96
CA TYR A 174 -8.13 7.96 -12.54
C TYR A 174 -7.52 8.41 -13.87
N TYR A 175 -8.15 9.36 -14.57
CA TYR A 175 -7.80 9.79 -15.92
C TYR A 175 -7.30 11.24 -15.99
N GLN A 176 -7.13 11.89 -14.83
CA GLN A 176 -6.60 13.25 -14.66
C GLN A 176 -5.16 13.22 -14.12
N PRO A 177 -4.40 14.34 -14.23
CA PRO A 177 -3.08 14.45 -13.64
C PRO A 177 -3.03 14.01 -12.18
N GLY A 178 -2.07 13.15 -11.84
CA GLY A 178 -1.98 12.46 -10.57
C GLY A 178 -2.67 11.09 -10.53
N GLY A 179 -3.42 10.73 -11.58
CA GLY A 179 -4.04 9.41 -11.79
C GLY A 179 -3.20 8.51 -12.69
N GLY A 180 -3.87 7.54 -13.31
CA GLY A 180 -3.27 6.56 -14.21
C GLY A 180 -2.92 5.24 -13.53
N PRO A 181 -2.68 4.19 -14.34
CA PRO A 181 -2.50 2.84 -13.81
C PRO A 181 -1.26 2.71 -12.92
N LEU A 182 -0.20 3.45 -13.20
CA LEU A 182 1.03 3.40 -12.42
C LEU A 182 0.86 4.09 -11.06
N LEU A 183 0.29 5.29 -11.00
CA LEU A 183 0.14 6.02 -9.73
C LEU A 183 -0.96 5.45 -8.83
N ASP A 184 -1.98 4.80 -9.42
CA ASP A 184 -3.05 4.14 -8.65
C ASP A 184 -2.63 2.78 -8.09
N MET A 185 -2.12 1.89 -8.96
CA MET A 185 -1.80 0.50 -8.61
C MET A 185 -0.31 0.24 -8.38
N GLY A 186 0.55 1.09 -8.93
CA GLY A 186 2.00 0.98 -8.75
C GLY A 186 2.47 0.93 -7.30
N PRO A 187 1.85 1.65 -6.33
CA PRO A 187 2.24 1.52 -4.93
C PRO A 187 2.25 0.07 -4.42
N TYR A 188 1.28 -0.75 -4.83
CA TYR A 188 1.22 -2.17 -4.45
C TYR A 188 2.35 -2.97 -5.09
N TYR A 189 2.54 -2.81 -6.40
CA TYR A 189 3.50 -3.60 -7.17
C TYR A 189 4.94 -3.21 -6.86
N VAL A 190 5.25 -1.91 -6.78
CA VAL A 190 6.60 -1.43 -6.48
C VAL A 190 6.98 -1.76 -5.03
N SER A 191 6.08 -1.56 -4.06
CA SER A 191 6.35 -1.94 -2.67
C SER A 191 6.57 -3.45 -2.51
N ALA A 192 5.81 -4.29 -3.24
CA ALA A 192 6.02 -5.72 -3.28
C ALA A 192 7.39 -6.08 -3.89
N LEU A 193 7.76 -5.49 -5.04
CA LEU A 193 9.05 -5.73 -5.68
C LEU A 193 10.22 -5.31 -4.78
N VAL A 194 10.13 -4.16 -4.11
CA VAL A 194 11.16 -3.72 -3.14
C VAL A 194 11.22 -4.66 -1.93
N THR A 195 10.08 -5.12 -1.42
CA THR A 195 10.01 -6.10 -0.33
C THR A 195 10.66 -7.44 -0.74
N LEU A 196 10.49 -7.87 -1.98
CA LEU A 196 10.98 -9.16 -2.47
C LEU A 196 12.44 -9.10 -2.94
N LEU A 197 12.83 -8.05 -3.67
CA LEU A 197 14.10 -7.96 -4.39
C LEU A 197 15.06 -6.88 -3.87
N GLY A 198 14.59 -6.00 -2.99
CA GLY A 198 15.34 -4.84 -2.50
C GLY A 198 15.09 -3.56 -3.30
N PRO A 199 15.74 -2.44 -2.90
CA PRO A 199 15.48 -1.13 -3.48
C PRO A 199 15.87 -1.05 -4.95
N VAL A 200 15.19 -0.12 -5.66
CA VAL A 200 15.44 0.20 -7.07
C VAL A 200 16.45 1.35 -7.14
N VAL A 201 17.43 1.26 -8.02
CA VAL A 201 18.47 2.29 -8.18
C VAL A 201 18.38 3.06 -9.49
N SER A 202 17.74 2.50 -10.50
CA SER A 202 17.47 3.21 -11.76
C SER A 202 16.30 2.59 -12.53
N VAL A 203 15.72 3.38 -13.43
CA VAL A 203 14.57 2.96 -14.23
C VAL A 203 14.69 3.40 -15.69
N VAL A 204 14.04 2.62 -16.58
CA VAL A 204 13.75 3.02 -17.96
C VAL A 204 12.26 2.80 -18.18
N GLY A 205 11.54 3.83 -18.66
CA GLY A 205 10.11 3.80 -18.86
C GLY A 205 9.68 4.15 -20.26
N ALA A 206 8.48 3.67 -20.62
CA ALA A 206 7.73 4.09 -21.79
C ALA A 206 6.24 4.15 -21.42
N ALA A 207 5.53 5.13 -21.97
CA ALA A 207 4.12 5.32 -21.65
C ALA A 207 3.33 5.73 -22.89
N SER A 208 2.04 5.46 -22.88
CA SER A 208 1.14 5.83 -23.98
C SER A 208 -0.31 5.88 -23.49
N HIS A 209 -1.15 6.52 -24.29
CA HIS A 209 -2.61 6.39 -24.20
C HIS A 209 -3.19 6.19 -25.59
N THR A 210 -4.16 5.29 -25.71
CA THR A 210 -4.78 4.96 -27.01
C THR A 210 -6.13 5.64 -27.19
N ARG A 211 -6.69 6.20 -26.13
CA ARG A 211 -8.01 6.83 -26.10
C ARG A 211 -7.93 8.19 -25.44
N SER A 212 -8.50 9.20 -26.08
CA SER A 212 -8.62 10.56 -25.53
C SER A 212 -9.79 10.72 -24.58
N GLU A 213 -10.69 9.73 -24.52
CA GLU A 213 -11.88 9.74 -23.68
C GLU A 213 -12.33 8.34 -23.27
N ARG A 214 -13.09 8.25 -22.18
CA ARG A 214 -13.68 7.02 -21.64
C ARG A 214 -15.15 7.25 -21.36
N THR A 215 -15.99 6.21 -21.50
CA THR A 215 -17.41 6.25 -21.17
C THR A 215 -17.67 5.54 -19.85
N ILE A 216 -18.28 6.23 -18.90
CA ILE A 216 -18.65 5.68 -17.60
C ILE A 216 -19.67 4.56 -17.79
N GLY A 217 -19.36 3.37 -17.26
CA GLY A 217 -20.15 2.14 -17.45
C GLY A 217 -21.07 1.80 -16.28
N SER A 218 -21.17 2.65 -15.24
CA SER A 218 -22.00 2.34 -14.08
C SER A 218 -22.41 3.57 -13.29
N GLY A 219 -23.46 3.42 -12.47
CA GLY A 219 -23.95 4.43 -11.52
C GLY A 219 -24.73 5.57 -12.15
N PRO A 220 -24.97 6.66 -11.38
CA PRO A 220 -25.79 7.79 -11.83
C PRO A 220 -25.24 8.55 -13.04
N ARG A 221 -23.96 8.37 -13.35
CA ARG A 221 -23.26 9.04 -14.46
C ARG A 221 -23.01 8.07 -15.64
N GLU A 222 -23.64 6.90 -15.68
CA GLU A 222 -23.51 5.94 -16.78
C GLU A 222 -23.78 6.60 -18.14
N GLY A 223 -22.93 6.34 -19.12
CA GLY A 223 -22.99 6.92 -20.45
C GLY A 223 -22.34 8.30 -20.58
N GLN A 224 -21.93 8.98 -19.51
CA GLN A 224 -21.16 10.22 -19.59
C GLN A 224 -19.72 9.92 -20.01
N VAL A 225 -19.12 10.90 -20.69
CA VAL A 225 -17.74 10.82 -21.17
C VAL A 225 -16.79 11.53 -20.20
N VAL A 226 -15.64 10.92 -19.95
CA VAL A 226 -14.53 11.47 -19.16
C VAL A 226 -13.31 11.62 -20.07
N PRO A 227 -12.65 12.80 -20.13
CA PRO A 227 -11.41 12.97 -20.86
C PRO A 227 -10.27 12.17 -20.22
N VAL A 228 -9.30 11.75 -21.04
CA VAL A 228 -8.08 11.07 -20.60
C VAL A 228 -6.91 12.02 -20.81
N ASP A 229 -6.42 12.59 -19.71
CA ASP A 229 -5.35 13.59 -19.70
C ASP A 229 -4.01 13.01 -19.19
N ILE A 230 -3.93 11.66 -19.07
CA ILE A 230 -2.75 10.92 -18.59
C ILE A 230 -2.42 9.75 -19.51
N ASP A 231 -1.21 9.21 -19.37
CA ASP A 231 -0.87 7.94 -19.97
C ASP A 231 -1.57 6.78 -19.25
N SER A 232 -2.44 6.07 -20.01
CA SER A 232 -3.26 4.97 -19.49
C SER A 232 -2.61 3.59 -19.65
N HIS A 233 -1.41 3.57 -20.23
CA HIS A 233 -0.53 2.40 -20.32
C HIS A 233 0.91 2.82 -20.06
N VAL A 234 1.56 2.16 -19.09
CA VAL A 234 2.95 2.41 -18.71
C VAL A 234 3.69 1.08 -18.60
N THR A 235 4.87 1.02 -19.19
CA THR A 235 5.79 -0.10 -19.03
C THR A 235 7.17 0.40 -18.69
N GLY A 236 7.97 -0.40 -17.98
CA GLY A 236 9.31 -0.01 -17.60
C GLY A 236 10.18 -1.18 -17.16
N VAL A 237 11.48 -0.91 -17.09
CA VAL A 237 12.47 -1.77 -16.44
C VAL A 237 12.98 -1.07 -15.20
N LEU A 238 12.96 -1.79 -14.08
CA LEU A 238 13.50 -1.35 -12.80
C LEU A 238 14.79 -2.13 -12.54
N VAL A 239 15.87 -1.43 -12.24
CA VAL A 239 17.15 -2.04 -11.86
C VAL A 239 17.25 -2.01 -10.34
N HIS A 240 17.31 -3.17 -9.71
CA HIS A 240 17.46 -3.28 -8.26
C HIS A 240 18.94 -3.17 -7.84
N GLU A 241 19.19 -2.72 -6.63
CA GLU A 241 20.53 -2.64 -6.04
C GLU A 241 21.25 -4.00 -6.04
N SER A 242 20.50 -5.09 -5.89
CA SER A 242 20.99 -6.46 -6.00
C SER A 242 21.50 -6.86 -7.39
N GLY A 243 21.21 -6.06 -8.42
CA GLY A 243 21.44 -6.36 -9.82
C GLY A 243 20.28 -7.09 -10.50
N ALA A 244 19.25 -7.50 -9.78
CA ALA A 244 18.05 -8.07 -10.38
C ALA A 244 17.32 -7.03 -11.22
N LEU A 245 16.63 -7.47 -12.27
CA LEU A 245 15.85 -6.62 -13.17
C LEU A 245 14.36 -6.95 -13.06
N SER A 246 13.52 -5.94 -12.88
CA SER A 246 12.06 -6.12 -12.92
C SER A 246 11.47 -5.43 -14.15
N THR A 247 10.56 -6.12 -14.84
CA THR A 247 9.74 -5.52 -15.90
C THR A 247 8.38 -5.18 -15.34
N LEU A 248 7.95 -3.93 -15.49
CA LEU A 248 6.67 -3.41 -15.02
C LEU A 248 5.73 -3.19 -16.21
N PHE A 249 4.50 -3.68 -16.11
CA PHE A 249 3.43 -3.48 -17.07
C PHE A 249 2.16 -3.05 -16.31
N MET A 250 1.77 -1.78 -16.46
CA MET A 250 0.63 -1.19 -15.77
C MET A 250 -0.33 -0.59 -16.80
N SER A 251 -1.56 -1.10 -16.89
CA SER A 251 -2.45 -0.70 -17.98
C SER A 251 -3.92 -0.64 -17.57
N PHE A 252 -4.58 0.48 -17.93
CA PHE A 252 -6.04 0.63 -17.99
C PHE A 252 -6.61 0.39 -19.39
N ASP A 253 -5.74 0.01 -20.36
CA ASP A 253 -6.12 -0.24 -21.75
C ASP A 253 -6.18 -1.72 -22.11
N ALA A 254 -5.48 -2.56 -21.39
CA ALA A 254 -5.40 -3.98 -21.66
C ALA A 254 -6.65 -4.71 -21.16
N VAL A 255 -7.32 -5.42 -22.07
CA VAL A 255 -8.60 -6.09 -21.74
C VAL A 255 -8.42 -7.18 -20.71
N ARG A 256 -7.37 -8.00 -20.84
CA ARG A 256 -7.04 -9.13 -19.95
C ARG A 256 -5.64 -9.65 -20.22
N THR A 257 -5.05 -10.31 -19.23
CA THR A 257 -3.78 -11.02 -19.36
C THR A 257 -3.91 -12.46 -18.81
N LYS A 258 -3.00 -13.34 -19.23
CA LYS A 258 -2.75 -14.64 -18.58
C LYS A 258 -1.46 -14.63 -17.76
N SER A 259 -0.68 -13.54 -17.83
CA SER A 259 0.53 -13.38 -17.00
C SER A 259 0.15 -13.35 -15.53
N PRO A 260 0.93 -13.96 -14.65
CA PRO A 260 0.82 -13.74 -13.21
C PRO A 260 0.94 -12.26 -12.87
N ASN A 261 0.40 -11.85 -11.71
CA ASN A 261 0.57 -10.50 -11.22
C ASN A 261 2.05 -10.18 -10.99
N ILE A 262 2.78 -11.10 -10.33
CA ILE A 262 4.23 -11.05 -10.20
C ILE A 262 4.78 -12.46 -10.43
N GLU A 263 5.84 -12.55 -11.23
CA GLU A 263 6.63 -13.77 -11.40
C GLU A 263 8.11 -13.43 -11.20
N ILE A 264 8.82 -14.21 -10.37
CA ILE A 264 10.22 -13.99 -10.04
C ILE A 264 11.03 -15.18 -10.52
N HIS A 265 12.14 -14.90 -11.18
CA HIS A 265 13.06 -15.91 -11.69
C HIS A 265 14.40 -15.81 -10.93
N GLY A 266 14.87 -16.94 -10.41
CA GLY A 266 16.16 -17.08 -9.79
C GLY A 266 17.02 -18.13 -10.49
N GLU A 267 18.22 -18.37 -9.98
CA GLU A 267 19.19 -19.30 -10.58
C GLU A 267 18.72 -20.75 -10.58
N THR A 268 17.91 -21.14 -9.59
CA THR A 268 17.50 -22.54 -9.37
C THR A 268 15.99 -22.74 -9.32
N GLY A 269 15.20 -21.71 -9.59
CA GLY A 269 13.75 -21.82 -9.61
C GLY A 269 13.05 -20.51 -9.95
N SER A 270 11.73 -20.59 -10.05
CA SER A 270 10.84 -19.45 -10.28
C SER A 270 9.70 -19.46 -9.28
N LEU A 271 9.19 -18.28 -8.93
CA LEU A 271 8.02 -18.10 -8.07
C LEU A 271 6.91 -17.37 -8.82
N ILE A 272 5.69 -17.86 -8.72
CA ILE A 272 4.48 -17.08 -8.98
C ILE A 272 4.04 -16.50 -7.63
N VAL A 273 3.89 -15.18 -7.58
CA VAL A 273 3.51 -14.42 -6.40
C VAL A 273 2.09 -13.87 -6.62
N PRO A 274 1.19 -13.94 -5.63
CA PRO A 274 -0.18 -13.47 -5.80
C PRO A 274 -0.28 -11.97 -6.01
N ASP A 275 -1.49 -11.48 -6.31
CA ASP A 275 -1.78 -10.06 -6.51
C ASP A 275 -1.36 -9.24 -5.27
N PRO A 276 -0.41 -8.30 -5.41
CA PRO A 276 0.07 -7.50 -4.29
C PRO A 276 -0.99 -6.53 -3.71
N ASN A 277 -2.14 -6.38 -4.36
CA ASN A 277 -3.28 -5.64 -3.82
C ASN A 277 -4.10 -6.46 -2.80
N HIS A 278 -3.78 -7.75 -2.62
CA HIS A 278 -4.37 -8.65 -1.65
C HIS A 278 -3.39 -8.98 -0.54
N PHE A 279 -3.89 -9.39 0.63
CA PHE A 279 -3.05 -9.78 1.76
C PHE A 279 -2.65 -11.26 1.72
N ASP A 280 -3.41 -12.08 1.04
CA ASP A 280 -3.26 -13.54 0.92
C ASP A 280 -3.10 -13.96 -0.54
N GLY A 281 -3.11 -15.24 -0.77
CA GLY A 281 -3.03 -15.87 -2.07
C GLY A 281 -1.90 -16.89 -2.15
N ASP A 282 -1.99 -17.78 -3.13
CA ASP A 282 -1.06 -18.88 -3.31
C ASP A 282 0.28 -18.40 -3.89
N VAL A 283 1.36 -18.85 -3.27
CA VAL A 283 2.71 -18.74 -3.82
C VAL A 283 3.06 -20.08 -4.44
N GLN A 284 3.47 -20.07 -5.71
CA GLN A 284 3.85 -21.28 -6.42
C GLN A 284 5.35 -21.27 -6.75
N LEU A 285 6.00 -22.40 -6.55
CA LEU A 285 7.41 -22.63 -6.84
C LEU A 285 7.54 -23.58 -8.01
N PHE A 286 8.40 -23.26 -8.97
CA PHE A 286 8.94 -24.20 -9.95
C PHE A 286 10.45 -24.34 -9.71
N ALA A 287 10.87 -25.44 -9.11
CA ALA A 287 12.28 -25.69 -8.87
C ALA A 287 12.96 -26.24 -10.14
N LEU A 288 14.24 -25.96 -10.33
CA LEU A 288 15.02 -26.48 -11.46
C LEU A 288 14.97 -28.02 -11.47
N GLY A 289 14.46 -28.58 -12.56
CA GLY A 289 14.28 -30.02 -12.72
C GLY A 289 12.94 -30.57 -12.24
N ALA A 290 12.05 -29.74 -11.71
CA ALA A 290 10.68 -30.14 -11.42
C ALA A 290 9.87 -30.34 -12.72
N GLU A 291 8.81 -31.13 -12.64
CA GLU A 291 7.89 -31.37 -13.75
C GLU A 291 6.69 -30.40 -13.73
N ASP A 292 6.33 -29.88 -12.55
CA ASP A 292 5.18 -29.03 -12.35
C ASP A 292 5.40 -27.97 -11.26
N TRP A 293 4.52 -26.97 -11.20
CA TRP A 293 4.49 -25.97 -10.14
C TRP A 293 3.95 -26.58 -8.84
N GLU A 294 4.58 -26.25 -7.73
CA GLU A 294 4.17 -26.62 -6.38
C GLU A 294 3.63 -25.39 -5.64
N THR A 295 2.45 -25.51 -5.03
CA THR A 295 1.96 -24.48 -4.12
C THR A 295 2.65 -24.60 -2.77
N LEU A 296 3.34 -23.55 -2.37
CA LEU A 296 4.03 -23.49 -1.09
C LEU A 296 3.04 -23.34 0.07
N PRO A 297 3.28 -23.99 1.21
CA PRO A 297 2.50 -23.71 2.41
C PRO A 297 2.74 -22.29 2.90
N VAL A 298 1.72 -21.66 3.46
CA VAL A 298 1.85 -20.36 4.12
C VAL A 298 2.89 -20.45 5.23
N SER A 299 3.94 -19.64 5.14
CA SER A 299 5.14 -19.77 6.00
C SER A 299 5.55 -18.46 6.69
N ALA A 300 4.99 -17.32 6.29
CA ALA A 300 5.28 -16.01 6.85
C ALA A 300 4.10 -15.06 6.65
N GLY A 301 4.10 -13.94 7.37
CA GLY A 301 3.09 -12.89 7.27
C GLY A 301 2.03 -12.92 8.38
N TYR A 302 1.23 -11.87 8.40
CA TYR A 302 0.08 -11.81 9.30
C TYR A 302 -1.10 -12.58 8.72
N VAL A 303 -1.56 -13.58 9.46
CA VAL A 303 -2.70 -14.43 9.06
C VAL A 303 -3.99 -13.62 9.18
N ASP A 304 -4.92 -13.84 8.24
CA ASP A 304 -6.21 -13.13 8.16
C ASP A 304 -6.07 -11.60 8.25
N SER A 305 -5.00 -11.07 7.69
CA SER A 305 -4.71 -9.65 7.71
C SER A 305 -5.61 -8.85 6.76
N GLY A 306 -5.68 -7.55 7.02
CA GLY A 306 -6.45 -6.59 6.23
C GLY A 306 -6.00 -5.17 6.51
N ARG A 307 -6.66 -4.18 5.93
CA ARG A 307 -6.31 -2.76 6.11
C ARG A 307 -6.25 -2.39 7.60
N GLY A 308 -5.16 -1.72 7.99
CA GLY A 308 -4.88 -1.34 9.37
C GLY A 308 -3.87 -2.26 10.08
N PHE A 309 -3.53 -3.43 9.51
CA PHE A 309 -2.46 -4.25 10.04
C PHE A 309 -1.09 -3.56 9.98
N GLY A 310 -0.90 -2.65 9.02
CA GLY A 310 0.28 -1.79 8.97
C GLY A 310 0.39 -0.86 10.20
N ILE A 311 -0.74 -0.39 10.74
CA ILE A 311 -0.74 0.41 11.97
C ILE A 311 -0.38 -0.47 13.18
N ALA A 312 -0.90 -1.71 13.22
CA ALA A 312 -0.56 -2.66 14.27
C ALA A 312 0.93 -3.09 14.19
N ASP A 313 1.48 -3.27 12.99
CA ASP A 313 2.91 -3.51 12.77
C ASP A 313 3.75 -2.33 13.27
N LEU A 314 3.36 -1.10 12.93
CA LEU A 314 4.00 0.12 13.42
C LEU A 314 3.97 0.22 14.94
N ALA A 315 2.81 -0.06 15.58
CA ALA A 315 2.66 -0.04 17.05
C ALA A 315 3.57 -1.06 17.74
N ASN A 316 3.92 -2.15 17.07
CA ASN A 316 4.79 -3.21 17.56
C ASN A 316 6.25 -3.05 17.12
N THR A 317 6.56 -2.05 16.30
CA THR A 317 7.94 -1.78 15.84
C THR A 317 8.77 -1.21 16.98
N PRO A 318 9.96 -1.79 17.29
CA PRO A 318 10.83 -1.25 18.34
C PRO A 318 11.24 0.19 18.05
N SER A 319 11.34 0.99 19.12
CA SER A 319 11.77 2.39 19.00
C SER A 319 13.10 2.52 18.24
N GLY A 320 13.14 3.43 17.28
CA GLY A 320 14.31 3.68 16.44
C GLY A 320 14.45 2.73 15.23
N GLN A 321 13.49 1.82 15.02
CA GLN A 321 13.42 1.02 13.81
C GLN A 321 12.34 1.57 12.87
N GLU A 322 12.53 1.37 11.57
CA GLU A 322 11.54 1.67 10.54
C GLU A 322 10.42 0.61 10.57
N PRO A 323 9.13 1.04 10.50
CA PRO A 323 8.03 0.11 10.24
C PRO A 323 8.18 -0.57 8.88
N ARG A 324 7.71 -1.81 8.76
CA ARG A 324 7.81 -2.54 7.48
C ARG A 324 6.99 -1.89 6.36
N ALA A 325 5.77 -1.42 6.69
CA ALA A 325 4.97 -0.54 5.82
C ALA A 325 5.22 0.92 6.24
N GLY A 326 6.47 1.36 6.15
CA GLY A 326 6.96 2.65 6.62
C GLY A 326 6.96 3.74 5.55
N GLY A 327 7.14 4.98 6.02
CA GLY A 327 7.21 6.16 5.16
C GLY A 327 8.36 6.10 4.15
N GLN A 328 9.52 5.53 4.51
CA GLN A 328 10.66 5.40 3.59
C GLN A 328 10.35 4.45 2.42
N LEU A 329 9.69 3.31 2.67
CA LEU A 329 9.27 2.40 1.60
C LEU A 329 8.26 3.09 0.67
N ALA A 330 7.30 3.80 1.24
CA ALA A 330 6.27 4.51 0.47
C ALA A 330 6.86 5.66 -0.36
N PHE A 331 7.81 6.41 0.21
CA PHE A 331 8.57 7.45 -0.49
C PHE A 331 9.37 6.88 -1.65
N HIS A 332 10.10 5.79 -1.41
CA HIS A 332 10.86 5.12 -2.45
C HIS A 332 9.97 4.61 -3.58
N ALA A 333 8.82 4.01 -3.25
CA ALA A 333 7.85 3.57 -4.25
C ALA A 333 7.31 4.75 -5.09
N LEU A 334 7.05 5.89 -4.47
CA LEU A 334 6.62 7.11 -5.17
C LEU A 334 7.71 7.64 -6.10
N ASP A 335 8.97 7.74 -5.63
CA ASP A 335 10.12 8.18 -6.43
C ASP A 335 10.36 7.26 -7.64
N VAL A 336 10.26 5.94 -7.45
CA VAL A 336 10.34 4.97 -8.56
C VAL A 336 9.24 5.21 -9.58
N MET A 337 7.99 5.40 -9.17
CA MET A 337 6.87 5.62 -10.09
C MET A 337 7.01 6.94 -10.86
N GLU A 338 7.31 8.04 -10.18
CA GLU A 338 7.54 9.34 -10.82
C GLU A 338 8.73 9.27 -11.80
N SER A 339 9.82 8.58 -11.42
CA SER A 339 11.00 8.39 -12.27
C SER A 339 10.71 7.55 -13.50
N VAL A 340 9.82 6.54 -13.43
CA VAL A 340 9.36 5.79 -14.61
C VAL A 340 8.62 6.70 -15.57
N LEU A 341 7.74 7.58 -15.07
CA LEU A 341 7.02 8.56 -15.91
C LEU A 341 7.96 9.62 -16.48
N GLU A 342 8.94 10.08 -15.71
CA GLU A 342 9.99 11.00 -16.20
C GLU A 342 10.82 10.34 -17.31
N SER A 343 11.23 9.09 -17.12
CA SER A 343 11.93 8.30 -18.12
C SER A 343 11.12 8.13 -19.40
N ALA A 344 9.83 7.80 -19.27
CA ALA A 344 8.93 7.67 -20.41
C ALA A 344 8.81 8.98 -21.21
N LYS A 345 8.79 10.12 -20.52
CA LYS A 345 8.69 11.45 -21.15
C LYS A 345 10.00 11.90 -21.78
N SER A 346 11.14 11.65 -21.13
CA SER A 346 12.47 12.10 -21.59
C SER A 346 13.12 11.13 -22.59
N GLY A 347 12.70 9.86 -22.61
CA GLY A 347 13.35 8.78 -23.35
C GLY A 347 14.73 8.40 -22.80
N GLN A 348 15.05 8.78 -21.55
CA GLN A 348 16.34 8.53 -20.91
C GLN A 348 16.16 7.64 -19.68
N ALA A 349 17.20 6.88 -19.31
CA ALA A 349 17.23 6.22 -18.02
C ALA A 349 17.29 7.28 -16.90
N VAL A 350 16.57 7.03 -15.81
CA VAL A 350 16.53 7.91 -14.62
C VAL A 350 17.10 7.17 -13.43
N ALA A 351 18.06 7.78 -12.73
CA ALA A 351 18.58 7.28 -11.47
C ALA A 351 17.61 7.64 -10.33
N ILE A 352 17.30 6.67 -9.48
CA ILE A 352 16.47 6.90 -8.30
C ILE A 352 17.26 7.64 -7.23
N LYS A 353 16.66 8.66 -6.63
CA LYS A 353 17.30 9.51 -5.61
C LYS A 353 17.06 9.02 -4.20
N SER A 354 15.90 8.42 -3.97
CA SER A 354 15.53 7.84 -2.69
C SER A 354 16.21 6.49 -2.48
N THR A 355 16.24 6.06 -1.23
CA THR A 355 16.62 4.69 -0.87
C THR A 355 15.62 4.15 0.13
N ALA A 356 15.49 2.82 0.18
CA ALA A 356 14.73 2.12 1.19
C ALA A 356 15.49 0.86 1.60
N SER A 357 15.44 0.52 2.87
CA SER A 357 15.87 -0.81 3.27
C SER A 357 14.84 -1.84 2.81
N ARG A 358 15.29 -3.02 2.41
CA ARG A 358 14.41 -4.18 2.19
C ARG A 358 13.80 -4.54 3.56
N PRO A 359 12.46 -4.42 3.77
CA PRO A 359 11.88 -4.62 5.10
C PRO A 359 12.18 -6.01 5.65
N ALA A 360 12.29 -6.18 6.96
CA ALA A 360 12.44 -7.48 7.59
C ALA A 360 11.20 -8.35 7.31
N VAL A 361 11.41 -9.67 7.19
CA VAL A 361 10.29 -10.62 7.05
C VAL A 361 9.34 -10.54 8.26
N VAL A 362 8.05 -10.72 8.01
CA VAL A 362 7.05 -10.91 9.06
C VAL A 362 6.97 -12.41 9.35
N GLU A 363 7.35 -12.81 10.55
CA GLU A 363 7.14 -14.19 11.00
C GLU A 363 5.65 -14.56 10.92
N LEU A 364 5.33 -15.83 10.64
CA LEU A 364 3.94 -16.27 10.60
C LEU A 364 3.25 -16.00 11.95
N THR A 365 2.33 -15.07 11.95
CA THR A 365 1.76 -14.51 13.18
C THR A 365 0.25 -14.31 13.04
N GLU A 366 -0.49 -14.79 14.03
CA GLU A 366 -1.88 -14.43 14.26
C GLU A 366 -1.93 -13.23 15.22
N LEU A 367 -2.21 -12.01 14.70
CA LEU A 367 -2.41 -10.82 15.55
C LEU A 367 -3.79 -10.78 16.21
N VAL A 368 -4.69 -11.63 15.74
CA VAL A 368 -6.09 -11.67 16.16
C VAL A 368 -6.29 -12.85 17.08
N LYS A 369 -6.60 -12.62 18.36
CA LYS A 369 -7.20 -13.66 19.18
C LYS A 369 -8.64 -13.87 18.70
N GLN A 370 -9.01 -15.11 18.41
CA GLN A 370 -10.40 -15.49 18.18
C GLN A 370 -11.23 -15.13 19.42
N LYS A 371 -11.78 -13.92 19.48
CA LYS A 371 -12.99 -13.69 20.26
C LYS A 371 -14.09 -14.39 19.50
N GLU A 372 -14.72 -15.37 20.13
CA GLU A 372 -15.92 -16.06 19.64
C GLU A 372 -16.85 -15.04 18.98
N LEU A 373 -17.14 -15.26 17.71
CA LEU A 373 -18.13 -14.53 16.92
C LEU A 373 -19.53 -14.81 17.52
N SER A 374 -19.86 -14.18 18.64
CA SER A 374 -21.19 -14.13 19.16
C SER A 374 -21.79 -12.77 18.84
N THR A 375 -22.36 -12.64 17.69
CA THR A 375 -23.63 -12.01 17.33
C THR A 375 -23.65 -11.60 15.85
N PRO A 376 -24.60 -12.05 15.04
CA PRO A 376 -24.71 -11.62 13.65
C PRO A 376 -25.19 -10.16 13.61
N VAL A 377 -24.51 -9.35 12.79
CA VAL A 377 -24.98 -8.01 12.41
C VAL A 377 -26.33 -8.21 11.73
N ARG A 378 -27.39 -7.67 12.32
CA ARG A 378 -28.70 -7.56 11.64
C ARG A 378 -28.53 -6.59 10.46
N ALA A 379 -28.98 -7.08 9.30
CA ALA A 379 -29.05 -6.37 8.02
C ALA A 379 -29.93 -5.10 8.08
#